data_fdcfa90641968ac175fde0bf98e37a58
#
_entry.id   fdcfa90641968ac175fde0bf98e37a58
#
_cell.length_a   1.000
_cell.length_b   1.000
_cell.length_c   1.000
_cell.angle_alpha   90.00
_cell.angle_beta   90.00
_cell.angle_gamma   90.00
#
_symmetry.space_group_name_H-M   'P 1'
#
loop_
_entity.id
_entity.type
_entity.pdbx_description
1 polymer ?
#
loop_
_entity_poly.entity_id
_entity_poly.type
_entity_poly.pdbx_seq_one_letter_code
_entity_poly.pdbx_strand_id
1 'polypeptide(L)'
;MIKNWIIKDADKDIINELSQTLNVSKIIAHLLTLRGIQNFEQAKKFFRPRLSDLHDPFLMKNMNSAIKRIEHAIINKEKILVYGDYDVDGTTAVSMMFNFLKKQTAEIDYYIPCRYQEGYGISLKGIDYAHNNNFSLIIALDCGIRANKQIDYANTKQIDFIICDHHKPGIDLPNAVAILNPKKSNCNYPFKDLCGCGIGFKLVQALSIQWDINFDIVTDYLDLVAIATVSDLVPIVGENRILCYHGMKKLNETKKPGLKKFLSLSKSNTNTSDISFKIAPRIISA
;
A
#
# COMPACT_ATOMS: atom_id res chain seq x y z
N MET A 1 27.64 -27.01 -16.42
CA MET A 1 27.06 -25.71 -16.85
C MET A 1 28.08 -24.64 -16.51
N ILE A 2 28.68 -23.98 -17.49
CA ILE A 2 29.64 -22.88 -17.25
C ILE A 2 28.83 -21.65 -16.99
N LYS A 3 28.97 -21.07 -15.79
CA LYS A 3 28.28 -19.80 -15.42
C LYS A 3 29.15 -18.61 -15.88
N ASN A 4 28.60 -17.77 -16.72
CA ASN A 4 29.24 -16.49 -17.10
C ASN A 4 28.78 -15.40 -16.16
N TRP A 5 29.74 -14.68 -15.55
CA TRP A 5 29.48 -13.49 -14.75
C TRP A 5 29.47 -12.27 -15.66
N ILE A 6 28.37 -11.53 -15.66
CA ILE A 6 28.22 -10.27 -16.38
C ILE A 6 28.07 -9.15 -15.35
N ILE A 7 29.01 -8.24 -15.35
CA ILE A 7 28.92 -7.01 -14.54
C ILE A 7 28.16 -5.99 -15.39
N LYS A 8 27.07 -5.46 -14.86
CA LYS A 8 26.34 -4.37 -15.52
C LYS A 8 27.18 -3.11 -15.53
N ASP A 9 27.30 -2.48 -16.68
CA ASP A 9 27.98 -1.20 -16.82
C ASP A 9 27.15 -0.06 -16.19
N ALA A 10 27.86 0.92 -15.66
CA ALA A 10 27.30 2.17 -15.15
C ALA A 10 28.26 3.32 -15.45
N ASP A 11 27.76 4.53 -15.41
CA ASP A 11 28.51 5.74 -15.72
C ASP A 11 29.70 5.90 -14.77
N LYS A 12 30.91 5.92 -15.36
CA LYS A 12 32.16 5.96 -14.61
C LYS A 12 32.39 7.31 -13.93
N ASP A 13 31.89 8.39 -14.51
CA ASP A 13 32.06 9.74 -13.95
C ASP A 13 31.19 9.89 -12.71
N ILE A 14 29.93 9.42 -12.78
CA ILE A 14 29.02 9.34 -11.62
C ILE A 14 29.61 8.45 -10.53
N ILE A 15 30.18 7.30 -10.88
CA ILE A 15 30.82 6.40 -9.90
C ILE A 15 31.96 7.11 -9.18
N ASN A 16 32.85 7.82 -9.93
CA ASN A 16 33.98 8.55 -9.34
C ASN A 16 33.48 9.68 -8.43
N GLU A 17 32.50 10.47 -8.89
CA GLU A 17 31.92 11.56 -8.10
C GLU A 17 31.28 11.05 -6.80
N LEU A 18 30.44 10.03 -6.89
CA LEU A 18 29.80 9.43 -5.72
C LEU A 18 30.82 8.82 -4.75
N SER A 19 31.86 8.14 -5.28
CA SER A 19 32.91 7.55 -4.45
C SER A 19 33.63 8.61 -3.63
N GLN A 20 33.97 9.75 -4.24
CA GLN A 20 34.64 10.86 -3.58
C GLN A 20 33.71 11.59 -2.61
N THR A 21 32.52 11.97 -3.06
CA THR A 21 31.57 12.79 -2.29
C THR A 21 31.03 12.08 -1.06
N LEU A 22 30.77 10.77 -1.19
CA LEU A 22 30.25 9.94 -0.09
C LEU A 22 31.36 9.28 0.74
N ASN A 23 32.60 9.38 0.31
CA ASN A 23 33.74 8.67 0.90
C ASN A 23 33.52 7.16 1.01
N VAL A 24 33.06 6.54 -0.08
CA VAL A 24 32.81 5.11 -0.19
C VAL A 24 33.65 4.47 -1.28
N SER A 25 33.81 3.14 -1.25
CA SER A 25 34.52 2.42 -2.30
C SER A 25 33.81 2.58 -3.66
N LYS A 26 34.57 2.47 -4.77
CA LYS A 26 34.01 2.49 -6.13
C LYS A 26 32.96 1.38 -6.35
N ILE A 27 33.09 0.26 -5.66
CA ILE A 27 32.10 -0.84 -5.72
C ILE A 27 30.75 -0.37 -5.16
N ILE A 28 30.76 0.30 -4.01
CA ILE A 28 29.53 0.85 -3.41
C ILE A 28 28.96 1.95 -4.31
N ALA A 29 29.79 2.86 -4.82
CA ALA A 29 29.35 3.91 -5.75
C ALA A 29 28.74 3.32 -7.03
N HIS A 30 29.34 2.27 -7.60
CA HIS A 30 28.80 1.55 -8.76
C HIS A 30 27.41 0.94 -8.45
N LEU A 31 27.24 0.28 -7.32
CA LEU A 31 25.96 -0.27 -6.90
C LEU A 31 24.89 0.81 -6.69
N LEU A 32 25.27 2.00 -6.21
CA LEU A 32 24.36 3.13 -6.09
C LEU A 32 23.96 3.67 -7.46
N THR A 33 24.92 3.82 -8.38
CA THR A 33 24.67 4.27 -9.76
C THR A 33 23.72 3.30 -10.49
N LEU A 34 23.91 1.99 -10.34
CA LEU A 34 23.01 0.97 -10.89
C LEU A 34 21.58 1.04 -10.31
N ARG A 35 21.40 1.69 -9.16
CA ARG A 35 20.07 1.97 -8.55
C ARG A 35 19.52 3.35 -8.92
N GLY A 36 20.16 4.04 -9.88
CA GLY A 36 19.73 5.36 -10.35
C GLY A 36 20.11 6.51 -9.42
N ILE A 37 21.01 6.27 -8.44
CA ILE A 37 21.52 7.32 -7.55
C ILE A 37 22.71 7.98 -8.23
N GLN A 38 22.61 9.29 -8.51
CA GLN A 38 23.55 10.02 -9.32
C GLN A 38 24.32 11.12 -8.56
N ASN A 39 23.85 11.52 -7.38
CA ASN A 39 24.45 12.60 -6.61
C ASN A 39 24.27 12.42 -5.10
N PHE A 40 24.94 13.31 -4.33
CA PHE A 40 24.91 13.29 -2.86
C PHE A 40 23.50 13.41 -2.29
N GLU A 41 22.65 14.29 -2.81
CA GLU A 41 21.30 14.48 -2.24
C GLU A 41 20.40 13.26 -2.46
N GLN A 42 20.52 12.59 -3.60
CA GLN A 42 19.84 11.33 -3.84
C GLN A 42 20.35 10.22 -2.91
N ALA A 43 21.67 10.12 -2.73
CA ALA A 43 22.27 9.17 -1.79
C ALA A 43 21.83 9.45 -0.35
N LYS A 44 21.80 10.70 0.07
CA LYS A 44 21.31 11.11 1.40
C LYS A 44 19.87 10.68 1.63
N LYS A 45 18.97 10.92 0.67
CA LYS A 45 17.57 10.44 0.74
C LYS A 45 17.49 8.92 0.79
N PHE A 46 18.32 8.23 0.02
CA PHE A 46 18.36 6.76 0.01
C PHE A 46 18.80 6.16 1.35
N PHE A 47 19.85 6.71 1.97
CA PHE A 47 20.37 6.18 3.25
C PHE A 47 19.65 6.72 4.48
N ARG A 48 19.02 7.89 4.39
CA ARG A 48 18.35 8.58 5.50
C ARG A 48 16.95 9.02 5.09
N PRO A 49 16.07 8.06 4.72
CA PRO A 49 14.70 8.38 4.31
C PRO A 49 13.94 9.04 5.48
N ARG A 50 13.18 10.10 5.19
CA ARG A 50 12.41 10.85 6.17
C ARG A 50 10.93 10.79 5.82
N LEU A 51 10.04 10.69 6.83
CA LEU A 51 8.59 10.74 6.63
C LEU A 51 8.11 12.06 6.02
N SER A 52 8.85 13.16 6.25
CA SER A 52 8.58 14.46 5.62
C SER A 52 8.85 14.49 4.11
N ASP A 53 9.50 13.48 3.55
CA ASP A 53 9.76 13.35 2.11
C ASP A 53 8.65 12.54 1.39
N LEU A 54 7.61 12.10 2.11
CA LEU A 54 6.40 11.52 1.51
C LEU A 54 5.65 12.58 0.70
N HIS A 55 5.16 12.20 -0.47
CA HIS A 55 4.37 13.10 -1.30
C HIS A 55 3.02 13.44 -0.64
N ASP A 56 2.51 14.63 -0.94
CA ASP A 56 1.17 15.03 -0.55
C ASP A 56 0.12 14.04 -1.10
N PRO A 57 -0.71 13.41 -0.24
CA PRO A 57 -1.72 12.45 -0.68
C PRO A 57 -2.78 13.08 -1.59
N PHE A 58 -3.03 14.38 -1.49
CA PHE A 58 -4.01 15.09 -2.33
C PHE A 58 -3.59 15.24 -3.80
N LEU A 59 -2.32 14.97 -4.12
CA LEU A 59 -1.86 14.85 -5.52
C LEU A 59 -2.45 13.61 -6.22
N MET A 60 -2.95 12.63 -5.47
CA MET A 60 -3.58 11.45 -6.05
C MET A 60 -5.00 11.79 -6.52
N LYS A 61 -5.24 11.61 -7.82
CA LYS A 61 -6.53 11.94 -8.44
C LYS A 61 -7.69 11.19 -7.75
N ASN A 62 -8.78 11.89 -7.50
CA ASN A 62 -9.99 11.48 -6.79
C ASN A 62 -9.85 11.38 -5.25
N MET A 63 -8.73 11.79 -4.64
CA MET A 63 -8.57 11.74 -3.19
C MET A 63 -9.68 12.53 -2.49
N ASN A 64 -9.96 13.75 -2.93
CA ASN A 64 -11.04 14.57 -2.33
C ASN A 64 -12.43 13.94 -2.49
N SER A 65 -12.69 13.24 -3.60
CA SER A 65 -13.97 12.54 -3.80
C SER A 65 -14.10 11.35 -2.84
N ALA A 66 -13.01 10.61 -2.62
CA ALA A 66 -12.97 9.50 -1.68
C ALA A 66 -13.24 9.99 -0.24
N ILE A 67 -12.55 11.06 0.18
CA ILE A 67 -12.74 11.66 1.51
C ILE A 67 -14.19 12.10 1.71
N LYS A 68 -14.74 12.89 0.79
CA LYS A 68 -16.13 13.40 0.88
C LYS A 68 -17.14 12.25 0.98
N ARG A 69 -16.94 11.15 0.24
CA ARG A 69 -17.85 10.01 0.30
C ARG A 69 -17.76 9.26 1.63
N ILE A 70 -16.56 9.12 2.18
CA ILE A 70 -16.36 8.52 3.51
C ILE A 70 -16.99 9.41 4.60
N GLU A 71 -16.74 10.72 4.55
CA GLU A 71 -17.34 11.68 5.50
C GLU A 71 -18.87 11.64 5.46
N HIS A 72 -19.44 11.60 4.24
CA HIS A 72 -20.88 11.46 4.06
C HIS A 72 -21.42 10.19 4.73
N ALA A 73 -20.73 9.05 4.54
CA ALA A 73 -21.14 7.79 5.15
C ALA A 73 -21.09 7.88 6.69
N ILE A 74 -20.03 8.44 7.25
CA ILE A 74 -19.89 8.56 8.71
C ILE A 74 -20.96 9.50 9.30
N ILE A 75 -21.18 10.67 8.70
CA ILE A 75 -22.16 11.65 9.17
C ILE A 75 -23.58 11.08 9.13
N ASN A 76 -23.92 10.34 8.07
CA ASN A 76 -25.26 9.74 7.89
C ASN A 76 -25.40 8.34 8.52
N LYS A 77 -24.38 7.86 9.24
CA LYS A 77 -24.35 6.53 9.87
C LYS A 77 -24.60 5.39 8.87
N GLU A 78 -24.09 5.56 7.65
CA GLU A 78 -24.14 4.52 6.64
C GLU A 78 -23.14 3.42 6.97
N LYS A 79 -23.46 2.17 6.63
CA LYS A 79 -22.56 1.05 6.83
C LYS A 79 -21.47 1.01 5.75
N ILE A 80 -20.21 0.94 6.20
CA ILE A 80 -19.00 0.90 5.35
C ILE A 80 -18.42 -0.51 5.39
N LEU A 81 -18.20 -1.13 4.23
CA LEU A 81 -17.50 -2.40 4.11
C LEU A 81 -16.07 -2.15 3.59
N VAL A 82 -15.07 -2.52 4.37
CA VAL A 82 -13.67 -2.55 3.93
C VAL A 82 -13.41 -3.88 3.24
N TYR A 83 -13.21 -3.85 1.94
CA TYR A 83 -13.01 -5.02 1.10
C TYR A 83 -11.55 -5.09 0.65
N GLY A 84 -10.92 -6.24 0.64
CA GLY A 84 -9.57 -6.42 0.09
C GLY A 84 -9.37 -7.80 -0.45
N ASP A 85 -8.29 -7.97 -1.21
CA ASP A 85 -7.92 -9.30 -1.69
C ASP A 85 -7.38 -10.19 -0.55
N TYR A 86 -7.29 -11.48 -0.81
CA TYR A 86 -6.88 -12.49 0.17
C TYR A 86 -5.35 -12.62 0.33
N ASP A 87 -4.56 -11.93 -0.45
CA ASP A 87 -3.11 -11.97 -0.33
C ASP A 87 -2.58 -11.05 0.80
N VAL A 88 -1.26 -10.94 0.94
CA VAL A 88 -0.66 -10.16 2.05
C VAL A 88 -0.91 -8.68 1.89
N ASP A 89 -0.87 -8.15 0.66
CA ASP A 89 -1.12 -6.73 0.41
C ASP A 89 -2.58 -6.38 0.71
N GLY A 90 -3.54 -7.13 0.16
CA GLY A 90 -4.96 -6.93 0.42
C GLY A 90 -5.33 -7.08 1.90
N THR A 91 -4.89 -8.16 2.57
CA THR A 91 -5.24 -8.41 3.98
C THR A 91 -4.65 -7.37 4.94
N THR A 92 -3.42 -6.92 4.71
CA THR A 92 -2.81 -5.86 5.53
C THR A 92 -3.45 -4.52 5.28
N ALA A 93 -3.84 -4.22 4.03
CA ALA A 93 -4.57 -3.01 3.66
C ALA A 93 -5.95 -2.96 4.34
N VAL A 94 -6.70 -4.08 4.32
CA VAL A 94 -7.98 -4.21 5.05
C VAL A 94 -7.78 -3.99 6.54
N SER A 95 -6.80 -4.67 7.14
CA SER A 95 -6.52 -4.52 8.58
C SER A 95 -6.21 -3.08 8.95
N MET A 96 -5.40 -2.38 8.15
CA MET A 96 -5.07 -0.98 8.37
C MET A 96 -6.31 -0.09 8.27
N MET A 97 -7.03 -0.14 7.17
CA MET A 97 -8.18 0.72 6.89
C MET A 97 -9.31 0.49 7.89
N PHE A 98 -9.66 -0.76 8.16
CA PHE A 98 -10.66 -1.12 9.15
C PHE A 98 -10.33 -0.58 10.54
N ASN A 99 -9.10 -0.82 11.03
CA ASN A 99 -8.69 -0.34 12.35
C ASN A 99 -8.60 1.18 12.45
N PHE A 100 -8.31 1.88 11.35
CA PHE A 100 -8.32 3.34 11.31
C PHE A 100 -9.75 3.87 11.36
N LEU A 101 -10.64 3.41 10.49
CA LEU A 101 -12.01 3.90 10.40
C LEU A 101 -12.89 3.47 11.59
N LYS A 102 -12.64 2.30 12.19
CA LYS A 102 -13.38 1.82 13.37
C LYS A 102 -13.26 2.77 14.58
N LYS A 103 -12.24 3.62 14.61
CA LYS A 103 -12.10 4.66 15.64
C LYS A 103 -13.03 5.86 15.38
N GLN A 104 -13.56 5.97 14.15
CA GLN A 104 -14.40 7.09 13.70
C GLN A 104 -15.87 6.73 13.57
N THR A 105 -16.19 5.45 13.34
CA THR A 105 -17.56 4.96 13.21
C THR A 105 -17.69 3.53 13.72
N ALA A 106 -18.86 3.21 14.29
CA ALA A 106 -19.22 1.84 14.65
C ALA A 106 -19.82 1.07 13.46
N GLU A 107 -20.35 1.78 12.46
CA GLU A 107 -21.03 1.22 11.28
C GLU A 107 -20.03 0.76 10.22
N ILE A 108 -19.14 -0.19 10.60
CA ILE A 108 -18.07 -0.68 9.74
C ILE A 108 -17.82 -2.15 9.95
N ASP A 109 -17.57 -2.87 8.86
CA ASP A 109 -17.12 -4.25 8.86
C ASP A 109 -16.13 -4.49 7.72
N TYR A 110 -15.59 -5.69 7.61
CA TYR A 110 -14.64 -6.04 6.56
C TYR A 110 -15.02 -7.33 5.84
N TYR A 111 -14.52 -7.48 4.61
CA TYR A 111 -14.73 -8.68 3.80
C TYR A 111 -13.45 -9.04 3.04
N ILE A 112 -13.06 -10.29 3.12
CA ILE A 112 -11.95 -10.86 2.35
C ILE A 112 -12.52 -12.07 1.61
N PRO A 113 -12.45 -12.11 0.25
CA PRO A 113 -13.04 -13.18 -0.54
C PRO A 113 -12.30 -14.51 -0.31
N CYS A 114 -13.05 -15.60 -0.36
CA CYS A 114 -12.48 -16.93 -0.28
C CYS A 114 -11.77 -17.28 -1.59
N ARG A 115 -10.45 -17.52 -1.53
CA ARG A 115 -9.62 -17.90 -2.68
C ARG A 115 -10.20 -19.01 -3.54
N TYR A 116 -10.77 -20.04 -2.90
CA TYR A 116 -11.26 -21.25 -3.56
C TYR A 116 -12.66 -21.12 -4.15
N GLN A 117 -13.51 -20.28 -3.57
CA GLN A 117 -14.91 -20.15 -3.96
C GLN A 117 -15.21 -18.90 -4.80
N GLU A 118 -14.43 -17.83 -4.61
CA GLU A 118 -14.72 -16.52 -5.19
C GLU A 118 -13.62 -16.07 -6.16
N GLY A 119 -12.40 -16.58 -5.99
CA GLY A 119 -11.26 -16.18 -6.80
C GLY A 119 -10.66 -14.86 -6.36
N TYR A 120 -9.86 -14.26 -7.26
CA TYR A 120 -9.12 -13.03 -7.03
C TYR A 120 -10.01 -11.79 -7.29
N GLY A 121 -9.85 -10.77 -6.45
CA GLY A 121 -10.45 -9.46 -6.64
C GLY A 121 -11.92 -9.36 -6.16
N ILE A 122 -12.68 -8.44 -6.74
CA ILE A 122 -14.07 -8.16 -6.33
C ILE A 122 -14.99 -9.27 -6.84
N SER A 123 -15.67 -9.97 -5.91
CA SER A 123 -16.64 -11.02 -6.21
C SER A 123 -18.08 -10.50 -6.19
N LEU A 124 -18.96 -11.10 -7.00
CA LEU A 124 -20.41 -10.84 -6.93
C LEU A 124 -20.98 -11.25 -5.56
N LYS A 125 -20.45 -12.35 -4.99
CA LYS A 125 -20.84 -12.82 -3.66
C LYS A 125 -20.52 -11.81 -2.56
N GLY A 126 -19.36 -11.14 -2.64
CA GLY A 126 -19.00 -10.05 -1.71
C GLY A 126 -19.92 -8.83 -1.86
N ILE A 127 -20.37 -8.51 -3.08
CA ILE A 127 -21.36 -7.45 -3.32
C ILE A 127 -22.72 -7.85 -2.78
N ASP A 128 -23.15 -9.09 -2.98
CA ASP A 128 -24.41 -9.60 -2.42
C ASP A 128 -24.37 -9.61 -0.88
N TYR A 129 -23.22 -9.98 -0.29
CA TYR A 129 -23.03 -9.86 1.16
C TYR A 129 -23.21 -8.40 1.62
N ALA A 130 -22.59 -7.45 0.92
CA ALA A 130 -22.75 -6.03 1.25
C ALA A 130 -24.20 -5.58 1.16
N HIS A 131 -24.91 -5.94 0.09
CA HIS A 131 -26.31 -5.59 -0.11
C HIS A 131 -27.21 -6.18 0.99
N ASN A 132 -27.08 -7.47 1.26
CA ASN A 132 -27.92 -8.20 2.22
C ASN A 132 -27.70 -7.73 3.68
N ASN A 133 -26.55 -7.09 3.96
CA ASN A 133 -26.23 -6.53 5.27
C ASN A 133 -26.35 -5.00 5.33
N ASN A 134 -26.96 -4.37 4.30
CA ASN A 134 -27.22 -2.94 4.21
C ASN A 134 -25.97 -2.06 4.23
N PHE A 135 -24.88 -2.50 3.60
CA PHE A 135 -23.73 -1.63 3.33
C PHE A 135 -24.02 -0.77 2.10
N SER A 136 -23.76 0.53 2.20
CA SER A 136 -23.94 1.50 1.11
C SER A 136 -22.63 1.93 0.49
N LEU A 137 -21.50 1.67 1.16
CA LEU A 137 -20.17 2.01 0.69
C LEU A 137 -19.21 0.83 0.86
N ILE A 138 -18.51 0.48 -0.23
CA ILE A 138 -17.38 -0.45 -0.21
C ILE A 138 -16.10 0.31 -0.49
N ILE A 139 -15.10 0.18 0.40
CA ILE A 139 -13.73 0.64 0.18
C ILE A 139 -12.91 -0.57 -0.22
N ALA A 140 -12.65 -0.71 -1.53
CA ALA A 140 -11.88 -1.82 -2.09
C ALA A 140 -10.38 -1.48 -2.07
N LEU A 141 -9.59 -2.38 -1.50
CA LEU A 141 -8.15 -2.23 -1.30
C LEU A 141 -7.41 -3.33 -2.06
N ASP A 142 -6.39 -2.96 -2.80
CA ASP A 142 -5.55 -3.85 -3.60
C ASP A 142 -6.30 -4.62 -4.70
N CYS A 143 -7.47 -4.16 -5.07
CA CYS A 143 -8.28 -4.75 -6.13
C CYS A 143 -9.29 -3.74 -6.68
N GLY A 144 -9.88 -4.08 -7.84
CA GLY A 144 -11.06 -3.38 -8.35
C GLY A 144 -10.83 -2.54 -9.60
N ILE A 145 -9.58 -2.16 -9.95
CA ILE A 145 -9.32 -1.27 -11.10
C ILE A 145 -9.80 -1.82 -12.45
N ARG A 146 -10.07 -3.10 -12.55
CA ARG A 146 -10.58 -3.79 -13.76
C ARG A 146 -11.93 -4.47 -13.52
N ALA A 147 -12.58 -4.21 -12.41
CA ALA A 147 -13.83 -4.87 -12.01
C ALA A 147 -15.09 -4.16 -12.55
N ASN A 148 -15.10 -3.75 -13.84
CA ASN A 148 -16.18 -2.96 -14.40
C ASN A 148 -17.55 -3.61 -14.21
N LYS A 149 -17.69 -4.90 -14.56
CA LYS A 149 -18.96 -5.64 -14.44
C LYS A 149 -19.45 -5.75 -12.99
N GLN A 150 -18.51 -5.95 -12.05
CA GLN A 150 -18.84 -6.05 -10.64
C GLN A 150 -19.29 -4.68 -10.07
N ILE A 151 -18.60 -3.61 -10.46
CA ILE A 151 -18.97 -2.26 -10.04
C ILE A 151 -20.32 -1.84 -10.65
N ASP A 152 -20.58 -2.15 -11.92
CA ASP A 152 -21.89 -1.92 -12.54
C ASP A 152 -23.01 -2.68 -11.81
N TYR A 153 -22.74 -3.93 -11.42
CA TYR A 153 -23.68 -4.72 -10.60
C TYR A 153 -23.91 -4.07 -9.22
N ALA A 154 -22.88 -3.61 -8.55
CA ALA A 154 -23.00 -2.91 -7.28
C ALA A 154 -23.82 -1.61 -7.41
N ASN A 155 -23.63 -0.87 -8.49
CA ASN A 155 -24.39 0.34 -8.79
C ASN A 155 -25.90 0.04 -8.92
N THR A 156 -26.31 -1.11 -9.51
CA THR A 156 -27.73 -1.53 -9.55
C THR A 156 -28.31 -1.79 -8.15
N LYS A 157 -27.45 -2.07 -7.17
CA LYS A 157 -27.80 -2.30 -5.76
C LYS A 157 -27.63 -1.04 -4.89
N GLN A 158 -27.33 0.10 -5.49
CA GLN A 158 -27.07 1.37 -4.78
C GLN A 158 -25.91 1.29 -3.77
N ILE A 159 -24.87 0.53 -4.11
CA ILE A 159 -23.65 0.41 -3.33
C ILE A 159 -22.54 1.17 -4.05
N ASP A 160 -22.02 2.21 -3.41
CA ASP A 160 -20.91 3.01 -3.89
C ASP A 160 -19.57 2.30 -3.68
N PHE A 161 -18.63 2.56 -4.58
CA PHE A 161 -17.24 2.05 -4.45
C PHE A 161 -16.22 3.18 -4.40
N ILE A 162 -15.24 3.02 -3.49
CA ILE A 162 -13.94 3.69 -3.51
C ILE A 162 -12.91 2.61 -3.77
N ILE A 163 -12.14 2.75 -4.86
CA ILE A 163 -11.11 1.78 -5.27
C ILE A 163 -9.73 2.35 -4.94
N CYS A 164 -8.96 1.64 -4.12
CA CYS A 164 -7.55 1.90 -3.79
C CYS A 164 -6.71 0.75 -4.36
N ASP A 165 -6.21 0.91 -5.59
CA ASP A 165 -5.59 -0.19 -6.32
C ASP A 165 -4.33 0.29 -7.05
N HIS A 166 -3.32 -0.58 -7.14
CA HIS A 166 -2.04 -0.29 -7.77
C HIS A 166 -1.83 -1.05 -9.08
N HIS A 167 -2.73 -1.96 -9.42
CA HIS A 167 -2.65 -2.73 -10.66
C HIS A 167 -2.79 -1.82 -11.88
N LYS A 168 -2.29 -2.28 -13.03
CA LYS A 168 -2.37 -1.55 -14.29
C LYS A 168 -3.84 -1.39 -14.69
N PRO A 169 -4.32 -0.16 -14.92
CA PRO A 169 -5.68 0.08 -15.37
C PRO A 169 -6.00 -0.61 -16.70
N GLY A 170 -7.30 -0.93 -16.91
CA GLY A 170 -7.83 -1.33 -18.20
C GLY A 170 -7.98 -0.14 -19.15
N ILE A 171 -8.56 -0.40 -20.33
CA ILE A 171 -8.92 0.67 -21.30
C ILE A 171 -10.00 1.54 -20.67
N ASP A 172 -11.05 0.92 -20.14
CA ASP A 172 -12.13 1.58 -19.43
C ASP A 172 -11.97 1.39 -17.93
N LEU A 173 -12.24 2.46 -17.19
CA LEU A 173 -12.24 2.43 -15.72
C LEU A 173 -13.64 2.10 -15.19
N PRO A 174 -13.74 1.41 -14.05
CA PRO A 174 -15.02 1.15 -13.39
C PRO A 174 -15.75 2.45 -13.03
N ASN A 175 -17.08 2.42 -13.07
CA ASN A 175 -17.93 3.55 -12.66
C ASN A 175 -18.05 3.64 -11.12
N ALA A 176 -16.93 3.89 -10.46
CA ALA A 176 -16.81 4.06 -9.01
C ALA A 176 -16.80 5.54 -8.63
N VAL A 177 -17.26 5.87 -7.42
CA VAL A 177 -17.25 7.25 -6.88
C VAL A 177 -15.83 7.84 -6.84
N ALA A 178 -14.86 7.02 -6.49
CA ALA A 178 -13.45 7.41 -6.51
C ALA A 178 -12.55 6.22 -6.86
N ILE A 179 -11.51 6.51 -7.65
CA ILE A 179 -10.46 5.54 -7.99
C ILE A 179 -9.11 6.15 -7.64
N LEU A 180 -8.50 5.67 -6.58
CA LEU A 180 -7.16 6.01 -6.15
C LEU A 180 -6.20 4.99 -6.75
N ASN A 181 -5.55 5.38 -7.84
CA ASN A 181 -4.53 4.57 -8.51
C ASN A 181 -3.55 5.51 -9.21
N PRO A 182 -2.26 5.50 -8.78
CA PRO A 182 -1.25 6.39 -9.33
C PRO A 182 -0.90 6.08 -10.80
N LYS A 183 -1.20 4.86 -11.29
CA LYS A 183 -0.90 4.41 -12.66
C LYS A 183 -1.96 4.82 -13.69
N LYS A 184 -3.05 5.48 -13.27
CA LYS A 184 -4.00 6.06 -14.23
C LYS A 184 -3.33 7.13 -15.08
N SER A 185 -3.64 7.19 -16.36
CA SER A 185 -3.05 8.14 -17.33
C SER A 185 -3.25 9.61 -16.94
N ASN A 186 -4.35 9.90 -16.25
CA ASN A 186 -4.72 11.24 -15.80
C ASN A 186 -4.42 11.50 -14.32
N CYS A 187 -3.54 10.72 -13.68
CA CYS A 187 -3.13 10.91 -12.30
C CYS A 187 -1.71 11.47 -12.23
N ASN A 188 -1.56 12.65 -11.62
CA ASN A 188 -0.27 13.34 -11.48
C ASN A 188 0.49 12.97 -10.21
N TYR A 189 0.07 11.93 -9.50
CA TYR A 189 0.80 11.47 -8.33
C TYR A 189 2.24 11.09 -8.69
N PRO A 190 3.26 11.65 -8.02
CA PRO A 190 4.64 11.54 -8.50
C PRO A 190 5.21 10.12 -8.49
N PHE A 191 4.79 9.28 -7.52
CA PHE A 191 5.31 7.92 -7.35
C PHE A 191 4.27 6.88 -7.79
N LYS A 192 4.64 6.01 -8.75
CA LYS A 192 3.69 5.09 -9.40
C LYS A 192 3.68 3.67 -8.82
N ASP A 193 4.68 3.31 -8.01
CA ASP A 193 4.96 1.93 -7.62
C ASP A 193 4.57 1.62 -6.17
N LEU A 194 3.62 2.37 -5.59
CA LEU A 194 3.01 1.98 -4.31
C LEU A 194 2.31 0.63 -4.47
N CYS A 195 2.35 -0.22 -3.44
CA CYS A 195 1.47 -1.39 -3.32
C CYS A 195 0.05 -0.98 -2.92
N GLY A 196 -0.92 -1.89 -2.94
CA GLY A 196 -2.31 -1.60 -2.60
C GLY A 196 -2.48 -1.05 -1.18
N CYS A 197 -1.80 -1.65 -0.19
CA CYS A 197 -1.73 -1.15 1.18
C CYS A 197 -1.09 0.25 1.24
N GLY A 198 -0.07 0.51 0.43
CA GLY A 198 0.55 1.83 0.31
C GLY A 198 -0.43 2.89 -0.20
N ILE A 199 -1.29 2.55 -1.16
CA ILE A 199 -2.35 3.45 -1.63
C ILE A 199 -3.41 3.65 -0.54
N GLY A 200 -3.83 2.59 0.14
CA GLY A 200 -4.70 2.68 1.30
C GLY A 200 -4.11 3.58 2.40
N PHE A 201 -2.79 3.49 2.64
CA PHE A 201 -2.10 4.37 3.57
C PHE A 201 -2.15 5.84 3.14
N LYS A 202 -2.06 6.15 1.85
CA LYS A 202 -2.24 7.53 1.35
C LYS A 202 -3.66 8.05 1.60
N LEU A 203 -4.69 7.21 1.51
CA LEU A 203 -6.06 7.58 1.89
C LEU A 203 -6.15 7.83 3.39
N VAL A 204 -5.58 6.97 4.23
CA VAL A 204 -5.52 7.18 5.70
C VAL A 204 -4.78 8.47 6.03
N GLN A 205 -3.65 8.75 5.35
CA GLN A 205 -2.91 10.01 5.51
C GLN A 205 -3.76 11.23 5.14
N ALA A 206 -4.49 11.17 4.04
CA ALA A 206 -5.36 12.27 3.60
C ALA A 206 -6.53 12.50 4.58
N LEU A 207 -7.18 11.43 5.04
CA LEU A 207 -8.23 11.48 6.06
C LEU A 207 -7.70 12.07 7.38
N SER A 208 -6.47 11.69 7.78
CA SER A 208 -5.87 12.23 9.01
C SER A 208 -5.61 13.73 8.92
N ILE A 209 -5.18 14.23 7.76
CA ILE A 209 -5.00 15.67 7.52
C ILE A 209 -6.36 16.38 7.57
N GLN A 210 -7.36 15.82 6.91
CA GLN A 210 -8.71 16.38 6.84
C GLN A 210 -9.39 16.46 8.22
N TRP A 211 -9.13 15.47 9.08
CA TRP A 211 -9.75 15.34 10.41
C TRP A 211 -8.86 15.83 11.55
N ASP A 212 -7.77 16.51 11.25
CA ASP A 212 -6.77 17.01 12.23
C ASP A 212 -6.29 15.90 13.20
N ILE A 213 -6.10 14.69 12.67
CA ILE A 213 -5.56 13.56 13.43
C ILE A 213 -4.04 13.61 13.43
N ASN A 214 -3.41 13.52 14.60
CA ASN A 214 -1.95 13.50 14.72
C ASN A 214 -1.34 12.40 13.85
N PHE A 215 -0.38 12.78 13.01
CA PHE A 215 0.31 11.88 12.09
C PHE A 215 1.03 10.70 12.77
N ASP A 216 1.44 10.85 14.03
CA ASP A 216 2.03 9.76 14.82
C ASP A 216 1.08 8.56 14.92
N ILE A 217 -0.25 8.80 15.01
CA ILE A 217 -1.27 7.75 15.03
C ILE A 217 -1.29 6.99 13.68
N VAL A 218 -1.09 7.73 12.59
CA VAL A 218 -1.03 7.15 11.23
C VAL A 218 0.24 6.32 11.05
N THR A 219 1.36 6.79 11.60
CA THR A 219 2.64 6.06 11.52
C THR A 219 2.61 4.70 12.23
N ASP A 220 1.68 4.46 13.14
CA ASP A 220 1.52 3.15 13.81
C ASP A 220 1.05 2.05 12.86
N TYR A 221 0.55 2.40 11.68
CA TYR A 221 0.17 1.44 10.63
C TYR A 221 1.31 1.11 9.67
N LEU A 222 2.46 1.79 9.77
CA LEU A 222 3.60 1.57 8.87
C LEU A 222 4.17 0.15 8.97
N ASP A 223 3.98 -0.56 10.09
CA ASP A 223 4.35 -1.97 10.21
C ASP A 223 3.59 -2.85 9.20
N LEU A 224 2.29 -2.63 9.01
CA LEU A 224 1.47 -3.32 8.01
C LEU A 224 1.88 -2.92 6.59
N VAL A 225 2.11 -1.63 6.34
CA VAL A 225 2.55 -1.12 5.03
C VAL A 225 3.90 -1.71 4.63
N ALA A 226 4.84 -1.86 5.58
CA ALA A 226 6.14 -2.48 5.28
C ALA A 226 6.00 -3.97 4.93
N ILE A 227 5.15 -4.71 5.66
CA ILE A 227 4.85 -6.11 5.35
C ILE A 227 4.28 -6.22 3.94
N ALA A 228 3.27 -5.43 3.61
CA ALA A 228 2.65 -5.37 2.29
C ALA A 228 3.68 -5.09 1.19
N THR A 229 4.39 -3.95 1.31
CA THR A 229 5.35 -3.49 0.30
C THR A 229 6.44 -4.53 0.00
N VAL A 230 6.92 -5.22 1.03
CA VAL A 230 7.94 -6.27 0.87
C VAL A 230 7.34 -7.54 0.28
N SER A 231 6.10 -7.89 0.65
CA SER A 231 5.44 -9.12 0.19
C SER A 231 4.99 -9.04 -1.25
N ASP A 232 4.52 -7.87 -1.70
CA ASP A 232 4.06 -7.62 -3.07
C ASP A 232 5.22 -7.41 -4.06
N LEU A 233 6.47 -7.42 -3.58
CA LEU A 233 7.69 -7.31 -4.39
C LEU A 233 7.78 -6.03 -5.24
N VAL A 234 7.10 -4.97 -4.88
CA VAL A 234 7.23 -3.67 -5.52
C VAL A 234 8.63 -3.06 -5.29
N PRO A 235 9.13 -2.20 -6.18
CA PRO A 235 10.46 -1.59 -6.05
C PRO A 235 10.62 -0.83 -4.71
N ILE A 236 11.65 -1.16 -3.93
CA ILE A 236 11.96 -0.49 -2.65
C ILE A 236 12.77 0.79 -2.91
N VAL A 237 12.17 1.71 -3.65
CA VAL A 237 12.72 3.03 -3.99
C VAL A 237 11.68 4.12 -3.66
N GLY A 238 12.04 5.39 -3.72
CA GLY A 238 11.11 6.51 -3.51
C GLY A 238 10.30 6.36 -2.22
N GLU A 239 8.98 6.53 -2.30
CA GLU A 239 8.09 6.41 -1.13
C GLU A 239 8.08 5.00 -0.52
N ASN A 240 8.15 3.94 -1.33
CA ASN A 240 8.22 2.58 -0.81
C ASN A 240 9.42 2.39 0.12
N ARG A 241 10.56 3.00 -0.20
CA ARG A 241 11.73 2.95 0.66
C ARG A 241 11.51 3.69 1.98
N ILE A 242 10.85 4.86 1.95
CA ILE A 242 10.51 5.62 3.15
C ILE A 242 9.57 4.81 4.05
N LEU A 243 8.49 4.30 3.45
CA LEU A 243 7.47 3.50 4.15
C LEU A 243 8.07 2.23 4.75
N CYS A 244 8.88 1.47 3.98
CA CYS A 244 9.56 0.28 4.48
C CYS A 244 10.57 0.60 5.58
N TYR A 245 11.38 1.65 5.44
CA TYR A 245 12.42 1.99 6.42
C TYR A 245 11.80 2.29 7.80
N HIS A 246 10.77 3.14 7.83
CA HIS A 246 10.09 3.47 9.07
C HIS A 246 9.18 2.33 9.54
N GLY A 247 8.53 1.64 8.62
CA GLY A 247 7.67 0.50 8.92
C GLY A 247 8.42 -0.69 9.50
N MET A 248 9.63 -0.99 9.03
CA MET A 248 10.48 -2.03 9.61
C MET A 248 10.87 -1.73 11.05
N LYS A 249 11.10 -0.46 11.40
CA LYS A 249 11.34 -0.06 12.80
C LYS A 249 10.08 -0.29 13.64
N LYS A 250 8.93 0.21 13.16
CA LYS A 250 7.63 0.00 13.82
C LYS A 250 7.27 -1.47 13.96
N LEU A 251 7.58 -2.29 12.96
CA LEU A 251 7.34 -3.73 12.99
C LEU A 251 8.13 -4.41 14.11
N ASN A 252 9.41 -4.12 14.24
CA ASN A 252 10.26 -4.69 15.30
C ASN A 252 9.87 -4.22 16.72
N GLU A 253 9.14 -3.09 16.83
CA GLU A 253 8.64 -2.54 18.08
C GLU A 253 7.12 -2.74 18.25
N THR A 254 6.47 -3.48 17.36
CA THR A 254 5.01 -3.59 17.30
C THR A 254 4.42 -4.15 18.59
N LYS A 255 3.30 -3.58 19.00
CA LYS A 255 2.50 -4.08 20.14
C LYS A 255 1.30 -4.93 19.70
N LYS A 256 1.06 -5.05 18.38
CA LYS A 256 -0.06 -5.81 17.82
C LYS A 256 0.13 -7.31 18.07
N PRO A 257 -0.80 -8.00 18.78
CA PRO A 257 -0.58 -9.39 19.23
C PRO A 257 -0.30 -10.36 18.08
N GLY A 258 -1.03 -10.26 16.97
CA GLY A 258 -0.84 -11.10 15.78
C GLY A 258 0.55 -10.93 15.18
N LEU A 259 1.01 -9.69 14.99
CA LEU A 259 2.34 -9.42 14.47
C LEU A 259 3.43 -9.91 15.42
N LYS A 260 3.29 -9.69 16.74
CA LYS A 260 4.23 -10.22 17.74
C LYS A 260 4.40 -11.74 17.62
N LYS A 261 3.31 -12.46 17.37
CA LYS A 261 3.37 -13.92 17.22
C LYS A 261 4.18 -14.29 15.97
N PHE A 262 4.00 -13.60 14.85
CA PHE A 262 4.83 -13.83 13.66
C PHE A 262 6.31 -13.48 13.90
N LEU A 263 6.60 -12.37 14.58
CA LEU A 263 7.97 -11.96 14.90
C LEU A 263 8.69 -12.95 15.79
N SER A 264 7.98 -13.64 16.69
CA SER A 264 8.58 -14.67 17.57
C SER A 264 9.15 -15.87 16.81
N LEU A 265 8.86 -15.99 15.52
CA LEU A 265 9.45 -17.00 14.63
C LEU A 265 10.87 -16.63 14.15
N SER A 266 11.28 -15.39 14.34
CA SER A 266 12.63 -14.89 14.03
C SER A 266 13.48 -14.87 15.30
N LYS A 267 14.75 -15.30 15.20
CA LYS A 267 15.70 -15.34 16.35
C LYS A 267 16.35 -13.96 16.63
N SER A 268 16.15 -12.99 15.74
CA SER A 268 16.72 -11.65 15.79
C SER A 268 15.70 -10.64 15.26
N ASN A 269 16.08 -9.36 15.20
CA ASN A 269 15.24 -8.35 14.54
C ASN A 269 14.85 -8.81 13.13
N THR A 270 13.55 -8.70 12.84
CA THR A 270 12.98 -9.07 11.55
C THR A 270 13.53 -8.15 10.44
N ASN A 271 13.96 -8.75 9.36
CA ASN A 271 14.40 -8.05 8.15
C ASN A 271 13.47 -8.35 6.96
N THR A 272 13.73 -7.74 5.79
CA THR A 272 12.90 -7.93 4.59
C THR A 272 12.85 -9.38 4.12
N SER A 273 13.95 -10.13 4.22
CA SER A 273 13.95 -11.57 3.88
C SER A 273 13.04 -12.39 4.81
N ASP A 274 12.98 -12.04 6.10
CA ASP A 274 12.07 -12.69 7.04
C ASP A 274 10.60 -12.41 6.68
N ILE A 275 10.29 -11.21 6.21
CA ILE A 275 8.94 -10.90 5.71
C ILE A 275 8.62 -11.79 4.50
N SER A 276 9.46 -11.76 3.45
CA SER A 276 9.18 -12.47 2.20
C SER A 276 9.11 -14.00 2.37
N PHE A 277 9.97 -14.58 3.21
CA PHE A 277 10.13 -16.04 3.26
C PHE A 277 9.57 -16.70 4.51
N LYS A 278 9.23 -15.94 5.56
CA LYS A 278 8.69 -16.49 6.80
C LYS A 278 7.31 -15.95 7.16
N ILE A 279 7.08 -14.63 7.05
CA ILE A 279 5.83 -14.00 7.48
C ILE A 279 4.78 -14.08 6.38
N ALA A 280 5.10 -13.58 5.17
CA ALA A 280 4.16 -13.53 4.07
C ALA A 280 3.55 -14.91 3.71
N PRO A 281 4.34 -16.01 3.57
CA PRO A 281 3.76 -17.32 3.30
C PRO A 281 2.76 -17.80 4.35
N ARG A 282 2.94 -17.39 5.61
CA ARG A 282 2.03 -17.77 6.69
C ARG A 282 0.73 -16.97 6.69
N ILE A 283 0.81 -15.69 6.34
CA ILE A 283 -0.40 -14.86 6.19
C ILE A 283 -1.25 -15.40 5.04
N ILE A 284 -0.63 -15.77 3.90
CA ILE A 284 -1.34 -16.30 2.73
C ILE A 284 -1.98 -17.66 3.02
N SER A 285 -1.37 -18.47 3.88
CA SER A 285 -1.83 -19.84 4.18
C SER A 285 -2.88 -19.90 5.31
N ALA A 286 -3.16 -18.79 5.96
CA ALA A 286 -4.17 -18.72 7.01
C ALA A 286 -5.56 -18.43 6.43
#